data_d8086fa6f9273d0d59dacc833db3d204
#
_entry.id   d8086fa6f9273d0d59dacc833db3d204
#
_cell.length_a   1.000
_cell.length_b   1.000
_cell.length_c   1.000
_cell.angle_alpha   90.00
_cell.angle_beta   90.00
_cell.angle_gamma   90.00
#
_symmetry.space_group_name_H-M   'P 1'
#
loop_
_entity.id
_entity.type
_entity.pdbx_description
1 polymer ?
#
loop_
_entity_poly.entity_id
_entity_poly.type
_entity_poly.pdbx_seq_one_letter_code
_entity_poly.pdbx_strand_id
1 'polypeptide(L)'
;RENGGNMDAKQMSAGAIVRFPVFVEGALFSAGDAHFAQGDGEACGTAIEMASTFTFRVRLHKGEAAGNNINDIHFTTRERPHPHPAGKTQSYYATTGICVDERGRQEPENVTLAARNALLNMIDLLGERGFTRDQAYVLCSVAVDLKVSNVVDVPNFVVSAFLPEDILKS
;
A
#
# COMPACT_ATOMS: atom_id res chain seq x y z
N ARG A 1 -0.56 -6.10 -9.82
CA ARG A 1 0.84 -5.89 -10.19
C ARG A 1 1.29 -4.51 -9.72
N GLU A 2 2.55 -4.21 -9.88
CA GLU A 2 3.23 -2.96 -9.50
C GLU A 2 2.58 -1.68 -10.06
N ASN A 3 1.87 -1.79 -11.16
CA ASN A 3 1.15 -0.67 -11.80
C ASN A 3 -0.28 -0.46 -11.28
N GLY A 4 -0.70 -1.20 -10.28
CA GLY A 4 -2.07 -1.24 -9.80
C GLY A 4 -2.86 -2.43 -10.32
N GLY A 5 -4.16 -2.34 -10.32
CA GLY A 5 -5.11 -3.40 -10.65
C GLY A 5 -5.86 -3.86 -9.41
N ASN A 6 -6.11 -5.13 -9.28
CA ASN A 6 -6.85 -5.71 -8.17
C ASN A 6 -6.07 -5.61 -6.85
N MET A 7 -6.30 -4.58 -6.07
CA MET A 7 -5.49 -4.27 -4.89
C MET A 7 -6.22 -4.49 -3.56
N ASP A 8 -7.51 -4.35 -3.55
CA ASP A 8 -8.48 -4.59 -2.47
C ASP A 8 -8.01 -4.26 -1.04
N ALA A 9 -7.24 -3.18 -0.92
CA ALA A 9 -6.84 -2.67 0.37
C ALA A 9 -7.94 -1.76 0.93
N LYS A 10 -8.72 -2.24 1.91
CA LYS A 10 -9.86 -1.53 2.49
C LYS A 10 -9.52 -0.13 3.04
N GLN A 11 -8.23 0.14 3.29
CA GLN A 11 -7.77 1.43 3.77
C GLN A 11 -7.62 2.48 2.66
N MET A 12 -7.72 2.09 1.39
CA MET A 12 -7.77 3.00 0.23
C MET A 12 -9.16 3.62 0.08
N SER A 13 -9.63 4.29 1.10
CA SER A 13 -10.95 4.91 1.19
C SER A 13 -10.91 6.42 0.88
N ALA A 14 -12.05 7.09 1.03
CA ALA A 14 -12.17 8.54 0.80
C ALA A 14 -11.12 9.32 1.62
N GLY A 15 -10.34 10.18 0.94
CA GLY A 15 -9.26 10.96 1.52
C GLY A 15 -7.88 10.28 1.48
N ALA A 16 -7.79 9.03 1.05
CA ALA A 16 -6.51 8.39 0.79
C ALA A 16 -5.78 9.05 -0.40
N ILE A 17 -4.46 9.05 -0.36
CA ILE A 17 -3.61 9.45 -1.49
C ILE A 17 -2.88 8.20 -1.93
N VAL A 18 -3.14 7.74 -3.16
CA VAL A 18 -2.48 6.57 -3.72
C VAL A 18 -1.47 7.01 -4.78
N ARG A 19 -0.27 6.46 -4.73
CA ARG A 19 0.82 6.74 -5.66
C ARG A 19 1.13 5.48 -6.44
N PHE A 20 1.09 5.62 -7.76
CA PHE A 20 1.40 4.54 -8.69
C PHE A 20 2.67 4.87 -9.47
N PRO A 21 3.62 3.94 -9.61
CA PRO A 21 4.63 4.07 -10.65
C PRO A 21 3.96 3.99 -12.02
N VAL A 22 4.38 4.87 -12.95
CA VAL A 22 3.80 4.96 -14.31
C VAL A 22 4.80 4.40 -15.30
N PHE A 23 4.41 3.35 -16.01
CA PHE A 23 5.27 2.64 -16.95
C PHE A 23 4.97 2.94 -18.42
N VAL A 24 3.83 3.59 -18.71
CA VAL A 24 3.39 3.89 -20.08
C VAL A 24 2.96 5.34 -20.21
N GLU A 25 3.09 5.91 -21.41
CA GLU A 25 2.60 7.25 -21.71
C GLU A 25 1.09 7.32 -21.48
N GLY A 26 0.63 8.45 -20.92
CA GLY A 26 -0.78 8.66 -20.58
C GLY A 26 -1.26 7.97 -19.31
N ALA A 27 -0.43 7.14 -18.65
CA ALA A 27 -0.73 6.37 -17.42
C ALA A 27 -1.94 5.44 -17.52
N LEU A 28 -2.92 5.69 -18.37
CA LEU A 28 -4.14 4.91 -18.64
C LEU A 28 -4.91 4.56 -17.34
N PHE A 29 -5.07 5.53 -16.46
CA PHE A 29 -5.72 5.36 -15.17
C PHE A 29 -7.19 4.98 -15.32
N SER A 30 -7.60 3.95 -14.57
CA SER A 30 -8.99 3.56 -14.38
C SER A 30 -9.23 3.16 -12.92
N ALA A 31 -10.48 3.17 -12.47
CA ALA A 31 -10.87 2.71 -11.15
C ALA A 31 -12.27 2.10 -11.19
N GLY A 32 -12.51 1.15 -10.32
CA GLY A 32 -13.78 0.45 -10.17
C GLY A 32 -13.80 -0.29 -8.85
N ASP A 33 -14.75 -1.21 -8.70
CA ASP A 33 -14.83 -2.17 -7.62
C ASP A 33 -14.92 -1.51 -6.23
N ALA A 34 -16.02 -0.78 -6.03
CA ALA A 34 -16.25 -0.12 -4.76
C ALA A 34 -16.92 -1.04 -3.76
N HIS A 35 -16.35 -1.10 -2.57
CA HIS A 35 -16.82 -1.91 -1.46
C HIS A 35 -17.43 -1.05 -0.36
N PHE A 36 -18.64 -1.42 0.09
CA PHE A 36 -19.26 -0.82 1.26
C PHE A 36 -18.57 -1.27 2.54
N ALA A 37 -18.19 -2.54 2.61
CA ALA A 37 -17.45 -3.13 3.73
C ALA A 37 -16.58 -4.29 3.25
N GLN A 38 -15.37 -4.37 3.79
CA GLN A 38 -14.41 -5.43 3.53
C GLN A 38 -13.61 -5.73 4.81
N GLY A 39 -13.37 -7.00 5.09
CA GLY A 39 -12.37 -7.43 6.07
C GLY A 39 -10.95 -7.42 5.49
N ASP A 40 -9.92 -7.41 6.33
CA ASP A 40 -8.56 -7.65 5.86
C ASP A 40 -8.48 -9.05 5.22
N GLY A 41 -7.85 -9.13 4.05
CA GLY A 41 -7.71 -10.36 3.28
C GLY A 41 -8.81 -10.66 2.28
N GLU A 42 -9.99 -10.05 2.40
CA GLU A 42 -11.14 -10.30 1.50
C GLU A 42 -11.39 -11.81 1.28
N ALA A 43 -11.38 -12.58 2.35
CA ALA A 43 -11.05 -14.02 2.38
C ALA A 43 -11.98 -14.95 1.56
N CYS A 44 -13.14 -14.50 1.09
CA CYS A 44 -14.01 -15.30 0.23
C CYS A 44 -14.03 -14.83 -1.24
N GLY A 45 -13.19 -13.86 -1.62
CA GLY A 45 -13.11 -13.33 -2.98
C GLY A 45 -14.20 -12.32 -3.33
N THR A 46 -14.90 -11.79 -2.33
CA THR A 46 -15.87 -10.72 -2.51
C THR A 46 -16.06 -9.96 -1.20
N ALA A 47 -16.27 -8.67 -1.29
CA ALA A 47 -16.67 -7.81 -0.19
C ALA A 47 -18.20 -7.58 -0.21
N ILE A 48 -18.68 -6.52 0.40
CA ILE A 48 -20.03 -6.00 0.12
C ILE A 48 -19.91 -5.02 -1.04
N GLU A 49 -20.18 -5.51 -2.22
CA GLU A 49 -20.04 -4.77 -3.48
C GLU A 49 -21.10 -3.68 -3.60
N MET A 50 -20.73 -2.53 -4.18
CA MET A 50 -21.68 -1.44 -4.38
C MET A 50 -21.39 -0.62 -5.63
N ALA A 51 -22.44 -0.07 -6.22
CA ALA A 51 -22.31 1.00 -7.21
C ALA A 51 -21.83 2.29 -6.53
N SER A 52 -20.88 2.98 -7.14
CA SER A 52 -20.35 4.23 -6.60
C SER A 52 -19.97 5.23 -7.69
N THR A 53 -19.80 6.48 -7.25
CA THR A 53 -19.19 7.55 -8.07
C THR A 53 -17.85 7.90 -7.45
N PHE A 54 -16.78 7.78 -8.23
CA PHE A 54 -15.45 8.16 -7.81
C PHE A 54 -15.12 9.60 -8.22
N THR A 55 -14.49 10.34 -7.31
CA THR A 55 -13.91 11.66 -7.60
C THR A 55 -12.43 11.62 -7.26
N PHE A 56 -11.59 11.88 -8.26
CA PHE A 56 -10.13 11.85 -8.13
C PHE A 56 -9.52 13.22 -8.38
N ARG A 57 -8.43 13.50 -7.67
CA ARG A 57 -7.49 14.56 -8.01
C ARG A 57 -6.19 13.94 -8.43
N VAL A 58 -5.86 14.03 -9.71
CA VAL A 58 -4.63 13.46 -10.27
C VAL A 58 -3.51 14.49 -10.21
N ARG A 59 -2.31 14.05 -9.83
CA ARG A 59 -1.06 14.80 -9.90
C ARG A 59 0.03 13.93 -10.50
N LEU A 60 0.78 14.49 -11.45
CA LEU A 60 1.93 13.80 -12.05
C LEU A 60 3.22 14.29 -11.39
N HIS A 61 4.00 13.36 -10.88
CA HIS A 61 5.31 13.57 -10.28
C HIS A 61 6.39 13.01 -11.21
N LYS A 62 6.85 13.85 -12.17
CA LYS A 62 7.81 13.41 -13.18
C LYS A 62 9.17 13.08 -12.57
N GLY A 63 9.68 11.88 -12.86
CA GLY A 63 11.00 11.42 -12.43
C GLY A 63 11.09 10.98 -10.96
N GLU A 64 10.06 11.21 -10.14
CA GLU A 64 10.09 10.90 -8.72
C GLU A 64 10.22 9.38 -8.47
N ALA A 65 9.46 8.56 -9.20
CA ALA A 65 9.53 7.11 -9.04
C ALA A 65 10.93 6.57 -9.34
N ALA A 66 11.55 7.00 -10.43
CA ALA A 66 12.89 6.55 -10.80
C ALA A 66 13.96 7.11 -9.85
N GLY A 67 13.82 8.36 -9.39
CA GLY A 67 14.77 8.99 -8.47
C GLY A 67 14.77 8.38 -7.08
N ASN A 68 13.63 7.85 -6.64
CA ASN A 68 13.40 7.33 -5.28
C ASN A 68 13.21 5.81 -5.24
N ASN A 69 13.52 5.11 -6.32
CA ASN A 69 13.35 3.66 -6.43
C ASN A 69 11.94 3.16 -6.06
N ILE A 70 10.91 3.93 -6.43
CA ILE A 70 9.50 3.58 -6.20
C ILE A 70 9.06 2.60 -7.28
N ASN A 71 8.99 1.33 -6.95
CA ASN A 71 8.68 0.25 -7.89
C ASN A 71 7.29 -0.37 -7.66
N ASP A 72 6.64 -0.04 -6.57
CA ASP A 72 5.34 -0.55 -6.16
C ASP A 72 4.42 0.59 -5.69
N ILE A 73 3.18 0.23 -5.37
CA ILE A 73 2.16 1.18 -4.93
C ILE A 73 2.43 1.62 -3.49
N HIS A 74 2.43 2.92 -3.28
CA HIS A 74 2.45 3.54 -1.96
C HIS A 74 1.15 4.30 -1.72
N PHE A 75 0.69 4.39 -0.49
CA PHE A 75 -0.44 5.22 -0.16
C PHE A 75 -0.35 5.84 1.24
N THR A 76 -1.10 6.91 1.44
CA THR A 76 -1.35 7.45 2.76
C THR A 76 -2.85 7.39 3.03
N THR A 77 -3.22 7.05 4.23
CA THR A 77 -4.62 6.93 4.63
C THR A 77 -4.84 7.53 5.99
N ARG A 78 -6.09 7.97 6.23
CA ARG A 78 -6.59 8.26 7.57
C ARG A 78 -7.45 7.07 7.97
N GLU A 79 -6.87 6.11 8.65
CA GLU A 79 -7.69 5.06 9.26
C GLU A 79 -8.68 5.69 10.24
N ARG A 80 -9.94 5.27 10.14
CA ARG A 80 -10.86 5.46 11.26
C ARG A 80 -10.28 4.68 12.44
N PRO A 81 -10.22 5.24 13.63
CA PRO A 81 -9.52 4.60 14.72
C PRO A 81 -10.12 3.22 14.97
N HIS A 82 -9.34 2.15 14.87
CA HIS A 82 -9.45 1.14 15.90
C HIS A 82 -9.40 1.90 17.23
N PRO A 83 -10.19 1.55 18.24
CA PRO A 83 -10.28 2.37 19.44
C PRO A 83 -8.87 2.58 20.01
N HIS A 84 -8.19 3.62 19.53
CA HIS A 84 -7.00 4.13 20.17
C HIS A 84 -7.49 4.75 21.47
N PRO A 85 -6.88 4.43 22.62
CA PRO A 85 -7.33 4.90 23.93
C PRO A 85 -7.55 6.42 24.04
N ALA A 86 -7.07 7.19 23.07
CA ALA A 86 -7.14 8.65 23.04
C ALA A 86 -8.13 9.24 22.01
N GLY A 87 -8.89 8.43 21.26
CA GLY A 87 -9.89 8.93 20.29
C GLY A 87 -9.33 9.77 19.14
N LYS A 88 -8.02 9.73 18.87
CA LYS A 88 -7.38 10.50 17.81
C LYS A 88 -7.39 9.74 16.48
N THR A 89 -7.76 10.43 15.41
CA THR A 89 -7.58 9.92 14.04
C THR A 89 -6.08 9.89 13.74
N GLN A 90 -5.54 8.70 13.44
CA GLN A 90 -4.14 8.54 13.07
C GLN A 90 -4.03 8.39 11.55
N SER A 91 -3.07 9.10 10.96
CA SER A 91 -2.70 8.93 9.55
C SER A 91 -1.50 8.00 9.45
N TYR A 92 -1.43 7.27 8.34
CA TYR A 92 -0.37 6.30 8.08
C TYR A 92 0.25 6.51 6.70
N TYR A 93 1.55 6.33 6.62
CA TYR A 93 2.22 5.95 5.38
C TYR A 93 2.07 4.45 5.21
N ALA A 94 1.74 4.03 4.01
CA ALA A 94 1.65 2.61 3.70
C ALA A 94 2.38 2.28 2.40
N THR A 95 3.09 1.16 2.41
CA THR A 95 3.70 0.56 1.23
C THR A 95 3.10 -0.81 1.01
N THR A 96 2.96 -1.21 -0.25
CA THR A 96 2.44 -2.53 -0.59
C THR A 96 3.56 -3.46 -1.04
N GLY A 97 3.29 -4.75 -0.98
CA GLY A 97 4.11 -5.78 -1.57
C GLY A 97 3.23 -6.85 -2.17
N ILE A 98 3.67 -7.38 -3.30
CA ILE A 98 3.01 -8.43 -4.07
C ILE A 98 3.90 -9.67 -4.20
N CYS A 99 3.35 -10.76 -4.72
CA CYS A 99 4.02 -12.05 -4.86
C CYS A 99 4.96 -12.10 -6.08
N VAL A 100 5.87 -11.14 -6.21
CA VAL A 100 6.85 -11.06 -7.30
C VAL A 100 8.26 -10.95 -6.73
N ASP A 101 9.17 -11.81 -7.18
CA ASP A 101 10.55 -11.81 -6.70
C ASP A 101 11.38 -10.67 -7.33
N GLU A 102 12.61 -10.50 -6.86
CA GLU A 102 13.57 -9.48 -7.33
C GLU A 102 13.96 -9.61 -8.82
N ARG A 103 13.64 -10.74 -9.45
CA ARG A 103 13.86 -11.00 -10.88
C ARG A 103 12.60 -10.77 -11.71
N GLY A 104 11.52 -10.27 -11.09
CA GLY A 104 10.23 -10.05 -11.71
C GLY A 104 9.41 -11.33 -11.95
N ARG A 105 9.80 -12.46 -11.34
CA ARG A 105 9.07 -13.72 -11.48
C ARG A 105 7.92 -13.77 -10.49
N GLN A 106 6.78 -14.20 -11.00
CA GLN A 106 5.59 -14.41 -10.18
C GLN A 106 5.75 -15.67 -9.31
N GLU A 107 5.56 -15.53 -8.01
CA GLU A 107 5.43 -16.64 -7.06
C GLU A 107 3.99 -16.64 -6.50
N PRO A 108 3.04 -17.29 -7.17
CA PRO A 108 1.63 -17.21 -6.80
C PRO A 108 1.39 -17.57 -5.33
N GLU A 109 0.47 -16.85 -4.69
CA GLU A 109 0.01 -17.12 -3.33
C GLU A 109 1.09 -17.06 -2.23
N ASN A 110 2.26 -16.49 -2.53
CA ASN A 110 3.35 -16.37 -1.57
C ASN A 110 3.19 -15.11 -0.70
N VAL A 111 2.35 -15.19 0.33
CA VAL A 111 2.10 -14.08 1.26
C VAL A 111 3.37 -13.64 2.01
N THR A 112 4.30 -14.55 2.25
CA THR A 112 5.58 -14.24 2.90
C THR A 112 6.45 -13.34 2.00
N LEU A 113 6.48 -13.63 0.70
CA LEU A 113 7.18 -12.79 -0.27
C LEU A 113 6.51 -11.41 -0.37
N ALA A 114 5.18 -11.36 -0.42
CA ALA A 114 4.44 -10.10 -0.41
C ALA A 114 4.74 -9.26 0.84
N ALA A 115 4.76 -9.87 2.02
CA ALA A 115 5.11 -9.20 3.27
C ALA A 115 6.56 -8.67 3.27
N ARG A 116 7.51 -9.47 2.77
CA ARG A 116 8.91 -9.04 2.59
C ARG A 116 9.01 -7.83 1.68
N ASN A 117 8.33 -7.86 0.54
CA ASN A 117 8.34 -6.78 -0.43
C ASN A 117 7.73 -5.49 0.15
N ALA A 118 6.61 -5.59 0.88
CA ALA A 118 6.02 -4.45 1.57
C ALA A 118 7.00 -3.79 2.56
N LEU A 119 7.76 -4.59 3.32
CA LEU A 119 8.79 -4.07 4.24
C LEU A 119 9.98 -3.47 3.50
N LEU A 120 10.45 -4.07 2.42
CA LEU A 120 11.54 -3.51 1.61
C LEU A 120 11.15 -2.14 1.05
N ASN A 121 9.92 -2.00 0.52
CA ASN A 121 9.40 -0.73 0.04
C ASN A 121 9.25 0.30 1.17
N MET A 122 8.91 -0.12 2.40
CA MET A 122 8.90 0.77 3.56
C MET A 122 10.31 1.23 3.95
N ILE A 123 11.30 0.35 3.88
CA ILE A 123 12.70 0.71 4.13
C ILE A 123 13.18 1.74 3.10
N ASP A 124 12.83 1.58 1.83
CA ASP A 124 13.17 2.54 0.78
C ASP A 124 12.46 3.88 1.00
N LEU A 125 11.17 3.88 1.35
CA LEU A 125 10.41 5.07 1.74
C LEU A 125 11.03 5.83 2.93
N LEU A 126 11.55 5.12 3.92
CA LEU A 126 12.26 5.70 5.06
C LEU A 126 13.64 6.24 4.66
N GLY A 127 14.28 5.60 3.70
CA GLY A 127 15.53 6.10 3.10
C GLY A 127 15.38 7.49 2.48
N GLU A 128 14.25 7.76 1.80
CA GLU A 128 13.92 9.09 1.27
C GLU A 128 13.80 10.16 2.37
N ARG A 129 13.55 9.75 3.61
CA ARG A 129 13.45 10.62 4.78
C ARG A 129 14.74 10.72 5.59
N GLY A 130 15.84 10.20 5.06
CA GLY A 130 17.18 10.32 5.64
C GLY A 130 17.59 9.22 6.62
N PHE A 131 16.79 8.16 6.77
CA PHE A 131 17.20 6.99 7.57
C PHE A 131 18.18 6.12 6.78
N THR A 132 19.19 5.58 7.46
CA THR A 132 19.99 4.50 6.88
C THR A 132 19.14 3.22 6.76
N ARG A 133 19.56 2.27 5.91
CA ARG A 133 18.84 1.00 5.76
C ARG A 133 18.66 0.26 7.09
N ASP A 134 19.70 0.23 7.91
CA ASP A 134 19.67 -0.44 9.22
C ASP A 134 18.70 0.26 10.18
N GLN A 135 18.73 1.59 10.22
CA GLN A 135 17.78 2.38 11.02
C GLN A 135 16.34 2.15 10.56
N ALA A 136 16.10 2.19 9.25
CA ALA A 136 14.79 1.94 8.66
C ALA A 136 14.29 0.53 9.00
N TYR A 137 15.15 -0.48 8.92
CA TYR A 137 14.80 -1.86 9.25
C TYR A 137 14.42 -2.02 10.73
N VAL A 138 15.21 -1.41 11.64
CA VAL A 138 14.87 -1.39 13.07
C VAL A 138 13.56 -0.67 13.33
N LEU A 139 13.33 0.48 12.67
CA LEU A 139 12.09 1.23 12.80
C LEU A 139 10.89 0.41 12.28
N CYS A 140 11.04 -0.32 11.19
CA CYS A 140 10.01 -1.24 10.73
C CYS A 140 9.65 -2.29 11.79
N SER A 141 10.64 -2.83 12.49
CA SER A 141 10.40 -3.84 13.52
C SER A 141 9.61 -3.34 14.72
N VAL A 142 9.75 -2.07 15.08
CA VAL A 142 9.16 -1.53 16.32
C VAL A 142 7.90 -0.69 16.08
N ALA A 143 7.63 -0.27 14.84
CA ALA A 143 6.58 0.71 14.57
C ALA A 143 5.72 0.41 13.32
N VAL A 144 6.07 -0.56 12.51
CA VAL A 144 5.32 -0.90 11.31
C VAL A 144 4.44 -2.12 11.54
N ASP A 145 3.14 -1.94 11.28
CA ASP A 145 2.17 -3.04 11.27
C ASP A 145 2.04 -3.63 9.87
N LEU A 146 2.10 -4.96 9.76
CA LEU A 146 1.78 -5.67 8.54
C LEU A 146 0.30 -6.06 8.52
N LYS A 147 -0.39 -5.75 7.43
CA LYS A 147 -1.78 -6.14 7.20
C LYS A 147 -1.89 -6.91 5.88
N VAL A 148 -2.62 -7.99 5.89
CA VAL A 148 -2.97 -8.71 4.67
C VAL A 148 -4.12 -7.96 4.01
N SER A 149 -3.87 -7.33 2.87
CA SER A 149 -4.89 -6.56 2.15
C SER A 149 -5.83 -7.49 1.39
N ASN A 150 -5.28 -8.39 0.57
CA ASN A 150 -6.04 -9.51 0.01
C ASN A 150 -5.22 -10.81 -0.07
N VAL A 151 -5.94 -11.95 -0.04
CA VAL A 151 -5.38 -13.32 -0.21
C VAL A 151 -6.22 -14.16 -1.17
N VAL A 152 -6.94 -13.54 -2.07
CA VAL A 152 -7.91 -14.21 -2.94
C VAL A 152 -7.64 -14.03 -4.43
N ASP A 153 -6.95 -12.98 -4.80
CA ASP A 153 -6.74 -12.58 -6.19
C ASP A 153 -5.47 -13.21 -6.77
N VAL A 154 -5.52 -14.49 -7.00
CA VAL A 154 -4.42 -15.22 -7.62
C VAL A 154 -4.07 -14.58 -8.98
N PRO A 155 -2.79 -14.32 -9.27
CA PRO A 155 -1.62 -14.80 -8.54
C PRO A 155 -1.07 -13.84 -7.46
N ASN A 156 -1.65 -12.67 -7.27
CA ASN A 156 -1.06 -11.64 -6.43
C ASN A 156 -1.83 -11.44 -5.13
N PHE A 157 -1.37 -12.07 -4.07
CA PHE A 157 -1.72 -11.62 -2.73
C PHE A 157 -1.05 -10.28 -2.44
N VAL A 158 -1.72 -9.40 -1.73
CA VAL A 158 -1.21 -8.09 -1.35
C VAL A 158 -1.07 -7.99 0.16
N VAL A 159 0.12 -7.63 0.59
CA VAL A 159 0.39 -7.23 1.98
C VAL A 159 0.73 -5.74 2.00
N SER A 160 0.23 -5.03 2.99
CA SER A 160 0.55 -3.63 3.22
C SER A 160 1.27 -3.44 4.54
N ALA A 161 2.32 -2.63 4.53
CA ALA A 161 3.10 -2.22 5.69
C ALA A 161 2.68 -0.80 6.08
N PHE A 162 2.21 -0.60 7.31
CA PHE A 162 1.67 0.65 7.81
C PHE A 162 2.57 1.27 8.86
N LEU A 163 3.03 2.50 8.62
CA LEU A 163 3.81 3.30 9.57
C LEU A 163 2.98 4.51 10.02
N PRO A 164 2.73 4.71 11.33
CA PRO A 164 2.08 5.92 11.81
C PRO A 164 2.86 7.18 11.43
N GLU A 165 2.18 8.18 10.82
CA GLU A 165 2.84 9.42 10.38
C GLU A 165 3.43 10.25 11.51
N ASP A 166 2.84 10.19 12.69
CA ASP A 166 3.25 10.98 13.86
C ASP A 166 4.60 10.56 14.44
N ILE A 167 5.03 9.31 14.19
CA ILE A 167 6.38 8.84 14.57
C ILE A 167 7.48 9.62 13.87
N LEU A 168 7.21 10.14 12.66
CA LEU A 168 8.18 10.88 11.84
C LEU A 168 8.08 12.40 12.00
N LYS A 169 7.14 12.90 12.82
CA LYS A 169 6.99 14.31 13.09
C LYS A 169 7.90 14.68 14.27
N SER A 170 9.04 15.28 13.96
CA SER A 170 9.87 16.01 14.93
C SER A 170 9.41 17.45 15.07
#